data_d91013a046bcc0463b0cccf8b692a99b
#
_entry.id   d91013a046bcc0463b0cccf8b692a99b
#
_cell.length_a   1.000
_cell.length_b   1.000
_cell.length_c   1.000
_cell.angle_alpha   90.00
_cell.angle_beta   90.00
_cell.angle_gamma   90.00
#
_symmetry.space_group_name_H-M   'P 1'
#
loop_
_entity.id
_entity.type
_entity.pdbx_description
1 polymer ?
#
loop_
_entity_poly.entity_id
_entity_poly.type
_entity_poly.pdbx_seq_one_letter_code
_entity_poly.pdbx_strand_id
1 'polypeptide(L)'
;AKKKASSFHCSEELWHNPLQIKTGMGAGDLKELRKGWDLILDIDCPYWPLSKLITHLFIKSLEAHDINCVTVKFSGNKGFHIAVPFEAFPERFNGQETKDLFPEAPRRIAYYLLDYLAKHYVEDQDDILLFDKKYKISKEKLAKALSKDLRDFTTADQDEKLVKVPLLCRSCGYIDKTTEPGKTNICPVCNGILEEQHVHQQKPEPEMAVLD
;
A
#
# COMPACT_ATOMS: atom_id res chain seq x y z
N ALA A 1 19.45 -36.10 -5.63
CA ALA A 1 19.98 -34.89 -6.25
C ALA A 1 19.66 -33.70 -5.35
N LYS A 2 20.66 -32.97 -4.86
CA LYS A 2 20.47 -31.73 -4.10
C LYS A 2 19.84 -30.72 -5.03
N LYS A 3 18.57 -30.35 -4.80
CA LYS A 3 17.92 -29.26 -5.50
C LYS A 3 18.65 -27.96 -5.13
N LYS A 4 19.30 -27.34 -6.11
CA LYS A 4 19.93 -26.02 -5.91
C LYS A 4 18.81 -24.99 -5.93
N ALA A 5 18.42 -24.47 -4.78
CA ALA A 5 17.53 -23.34 -4.70
C ALA A 5 18.33 -22.06 -5.03
N SER A 6 17.77 -21.22 -5.92
CA SER A 6 18.34 -19.91 -6.29
C SER A 6 17.81 -18.79 -5.41
N SER A 7 16.61 -18.96 -4.84
CA SER A 7 15.97 -18.00 -3.95
C SER A 7 15.02 -18.68 -2.98
N PHE A 8 14.73 -17.99 -1.89
CA PHE A 8 13.72 -18.39 -0.91
C PHE A 8 12.72 -17.24 -0.77
N HIS A 9 11.45 -17.56 -0.86
CA HIS A 9 10.36 -16.64 -0.68
C HIS A 9 9.49 -17.10 0.47
N CYS A 10 9.02 -16.16 1.29
CA CYS A 10 8.04 -16.41 2.34
C CYS A 10 6.84 -15.49 2.15
N SER A 11 5.70 -15.96 2.60
CA SER A 11 4.47 -15.14 2.63
C SER A 11 4.59 -14.08 3.73
N GLU A 12 4.01 -12.91 3.48
CA GLU A 12 3.73 -11.91 4.52
C GLU A 12 2.60 -12.36 5.44
N GLU A 13 1.74 -13.26 4.96
CA GLU A 13 0.68 -13.86 5.75
C GLU A 13 1.23 -14.94 6.68
N LEU A 14 0.75 -14.93 7.92
CA LEU A 14 1.06 -15.93 8.95
C LEU A 14 -0.07 -16.96 9.00
N TRP A 15 0.29 -18.23 9.02
CA TRP A 15 -0.66 -19.34 8.92
C TRP A 15 -0.64 -20.22 10.16
N HIS A 16 -1.81 -20.66 10.63
CA HIS A 16 -1.90 -21.67 11.68
C HIS A 16 -1.23 -22.99 11.27
N ASN A 17 -1.49 -23.41 10.04
CA ASN A 17 -0.84 -24.59 9.45
C ASN A 17 -0.63 -24.37 7.94
N PRO A 18 0.56 -23.96 7.51
CA PRO A 18 0.84 -23.71 6.11
C PRO A 18 0.74 -24.95 5.21
N LEU A 19 0.82 -26.16 5.78
CA LEU A 19 0.68 -27.41 5.02
C LEU A 19 -0.76 -27.68 4.55
N GLN A 20 -1.74 -26.96 5.08
CA GLN A 20 -3.13 -27.07 4.65
C GLN A 20 -3.42 -26.19 3.43
N ILE A 21 -2.53 -25.28 3.07
CA ILE A 21 -2.72 -24.41 1.89
C ILE A 21 -2.58 -25.23 0.62
N LYS A 22 -3.61 -25.15 -0.24
CA LYS A 22 -3.66 -25.86 -1.50
C LYS A 22 -4.01 -24.91 -2.64
N THR A 23 -3.56 -25.25 -3.84
CA THR A 23 -3.97 -24.53 -5.04
C THR A 23 -5.50 -24.59 -5.21
N GLY A 24 -6.11 -23.45 -5.49
CA GLY A 24 -7.56 -23.35 -5.73
C GLY A 24 -8.40 -23.11 -4.46
N MET A 25 -7.79 -22.92 -3.29
CA MET A 25 -8.52 -22.48 -2.10
C MET A 25 -9.15 -21.10 -2.30
N GLY A 26 -10.39 -20.95 -1.83
CA GLY A 26 -11.09 -19.67 -1.86
C GLY A 26 -10.61 -18.71 -0.78
N ALA A 27 -10.96 -17.43 -0.93
CA ALA A 27 -10.60 -16.41 0.05
C ALA A 27 -11.14 -16.72 1.47
N GLY A 28 -12.31 -17.37 1.58
CA GLY A 28 -12.89 -17.80 2.85
C GLY A 28 -12.02 -18.84 3.54
N ASP A 29 -11.60 -19.87 2.82
CA ASP A 29 -10.76 -20.94 3.36
C ASP A 29 -9.41 -20.40 3.84
N LEU A 30 -8.81 -19.49 3.05
CA LEU A 30 -7.55 -18.84 3.43
C LEU A 30 -7.72 -17.98 4.69
N LYS A 31 -8.86 -17.29 4.82
CA LYS A 31 -9.17 -16.48 5.99
C LYS A 31 -9.23 -17.31 7.29
N GLU A 32 -9.80 -18.50 7.23
CA GLU A 32 -9.86 -19.42 8.38
C GLU A 32 -8.45 -19.94 8.79
N LEU A 33 -7.58 -20.17 7.81
CA LEU A 33 -6.22 -20.62 8.07
C LEU A 33 -5.27 -19.49 8.48
N ARG A 34 -5.63 -18.23 8.20
CA ARG A 34 -4.76 -17.09 8.49
C ARG A 34 -4.70 -16.83 9.98
N LYS A 35 -3.47 -16.79 10.51
CA LYS A 35 -3.18 -16.37 11.89
C LYS A 35 -3.01 -14.86 12.00
N GLY A 36 -2.41 -14.24 10.98
CA GLY A 36 -2.10 -12.83 10.92
C GLY A 36 -1.37 -12.47 9.63
N TRP A 37 -0.78 -11.30 9.59
CA TRP A 37 0.06 -10.82 8.49
C TRP A 37 1.04 -9.76 8.99
N ASP A 38 2.28 -9.82 8.56
CA ASP A 38 3.24 -8.76 8.81
C ASP A 38 3.03 -7.64 7.79
N LEU A 39 3.15 -6.38 8.20
CA LEU A 39 3.23 -5.29 7.24
C LEU A 39 4.61 -5.35 6.59
N ILE A 40 4.63 -5.60 5.30
CA ILE A 40 5.86 -5.55 4.50
C ILE A 40 5.75 -4.39 3.53
N LEU A 41 6.68 -3.44 3.64
CA LEU A 41 6.86 -2.37 2.67
C LEU A 41 8.08 -2.74 1.82
N ASP A 42 7.84 -3.04 0.56
CA ASP A 42 8.89 -3.35 -0.40
C ASP A 42 9.29 -2.09 -1.16
N ILE A 43 10.55 -1.68 -0.99
CA ILE A 43 11.09 -0.48 -1.61
C ILE A 43 12.08 -0.92 -2.68
N ASP A 44 11.61 -0.98 -3.92
CA ASP A 44 12.44 -1.36 -5.07
C ASP A 44 12.71 -0.14 -5.96
N CYS A 45 13.90 0.43 -5.84
CA CYS A 45 14.31 1.59 -6.63
C CYS A 45 15.71 1.37 -7.21
N PRO A 46 15.85 1.42 -8.55
CA PRO A 46 17.14 1.21 -9.20
C PRO A 46 18.17 2.29 -8.90
N TYR A 47 17.74 3.47 -8.46
CA TYR A 47 18.65 4.53 -8.01
C TYR A 47 18.99 4.36 -6.53
N TRP A 48 20.07 3.67 -6.24
CA TRP A 48 20.49 3.28 -4.91
C TRP A 48 20.50 4.37 -3.83
N PRO A 49 20.99 5.62 -4.10
CA PRO A 49 20.90 6.68 -3.11
C PRO A 49 19.46 7.04 -2.72
N LEU A 50 18.53 7.01 -3.69
CA LEU A 50 17.12 7.26 -3.43
C LEU A 50 16.49 6.10 -2.67
N SER A 51 16.76 4.84 -3.07
CA SER A 51 16.27 3.67 -2.35
C SER A 51 16.59 3.73 -0.85
N LYS A 52 17.84 4.05 -0.49
CA LYS A 52 18.24 4.23 0.92
C LYS A 52 17.51 5.39 1.58
N LEU A 53 17.38 6.52 0.87
CA LEU A 53 16.73 7.71 1.41
C LEU A 53 15.25 7.46 1.68
N ILE A 54 14.53 6.90 0.72
CA ILE A 54 13.11 6.57 0.87
C ILE A 54 12.90 5.55 2.01
N THR A 55 13.73 4.52 2.08
CA THR A 55 13.70 3.56 3.20
C THR A 55 13.83 4.28 4.55
N HIS A 56 14.80 5.19 4.67
CA HIS A 56 14.97 5.99 5.89
C HIS A 56 13.74 6.85 6.20
N LEU A 57 13.14 7.47 5.19
CA LEU A 57 11.95 8.31 5.37
C LEU A 57 10.71 7.49 5.75
N PHE A 58 10.55 6.28 5.24
CA PHE A 58 9.50 5.38 5.71
C PHE A 58 9.68 4.99 7.18
N ILE A 59 10.92 4.70 7.61
CA ILE A 59 11.21 4.43 9.01
C ILE A 59 10.85 5.65 9.87
N LYS A 60 11.28 6.85 9.48
CA LYS A 60 10.90 8.09 10.17
C LYS A 60 9.39 8.31 10.22
N SER A 61 8.68 7.95 9.15
CA SER A 61 7.22 8.03 9.12
C SER A 61 6.59 7.06 10.12
N LEU A 62 7.10 5.85 10.23
CA LEU A 62 6.65 4.87 11.23
C LEU A 62 6.95 5.35 12.67
N GLU A 63 8.15 5.84 12.91
CA GLU A 63 8.56 6.42 14.21
C GLU A 63 7.68 7.62 14.60
N ALA A 64 7.31 8.47 13.64
CA ALA A 64 6.40 9.61 13.88
C ALA A 64 4.97 9.17 14.28
N HIS A 65 4.64 7.89 14.11
CA HIS A 65 3.40 7.25 14.56
C HIS A 65 3.63 6.31 15.74
N ASP A 66 4.72 6.47 16.47
CA ASP A 66 5.10 5.64 17.63
C ASP A 66 5.33 4.15 17.31
N ILE A 67 5.55 3.82 16.02
CA ILE A 67 5.85 2.45 15.59
C ILE A 67 7.37 2.27 15.57
N ASN A 68 7.91 1.65 16.63
CA ASN A 68 9.35 1.46 16.83
C ASN A 68 9.82 0.00 16.64
N CYS A 69 8.90 -0.96 16.48
CA CYS A 69 9.17 -2.38 16.27
C CYS A 69 9.38 -2.68 14.77
N VAL A 70 10.35 -2.03 14.17
CA VAL A 70 10.62 -2.09 12.73
C VAL A 70 11.87 -2.92 12.47
N THR A 71 11.80 -3.82 11.49
CA THR A 71 12.98 -4.51 10.94
C THR A 71 13.21 -4.09 9.50
N VAL A 72 14.48 -4.04 9.11
CA VAL A 72 14.87 -3.65 7.74
C VAL A 72 15.81 -4.69 7.18
N LYS A 73 15.54 -5.12 5.95
CA LYS A 73 16.36 -6.11 5.23
C LYS A 73 16.69 -5.57 3.85
N PHE A 74 17.91 -5.76 3.40
CA PHE A 74 18.23 -5.58 1.99
C PHE A 74 17.56 -6.66 1.15
N SER A 75 16.85 -6.28 0.08
CA SER A 75 16.08 -7.22 -0.76
C SER A 75 16.97 -8.22 -1.53
N GLY A 76 18.26 -7.90 -1.67
CA GLY A 76 19.22 -8.70 -2.44
C GLY A 76 19.43 -8.19 -3.87
N ASN A 77 18.70 -7.17 -4.30
CA ASN A 77 18.79 -6.59 -5.64
C ASN A 77 18.84 -5.06 -5.60
N LYS A 78 17.70 -4.38 -5.59
CA LYS A 78 17.62 -2.92 -5.81
C LYS A 78 17.08 -2.14 -4.63
N GLY A 79 16.69 -2.78 -3.56
CA GLY A 79 15.96 -2.09 -2.52
C GLY A 79 16.00 -2.74 -1.15
N PHE A 80 14.98 -2.42 -0.36
CA PHE A 80 14.87 -2.82 1.02
C PHE A 80 13.43 -3.25 1.34
N HIS A 81 13.30 -4.25 2.19
CA HIS A 81 12.03 -4.57 2.82
C HIS A 81 12.02 -3.99 4.23
N ILE A 82 10.98 -3.25 4.56
CA ILE A 82 10.69 -2.81 5.92
C ILE A 82 9.54 -3.68 6.43
N ALA A 83 9.69 -4.26 7.62
CA ALA A 83 8.66 -5.09 8.21
C ALA A 83 8.25 -4.58 9.58
N VAL A 84 6.93 -4.59 9.84
CA VAL A 84 6.33 -4.41 11.16
C VAL A 84 5.57 -5.69 11.49
N PRO A 85 5.89 -6.37 12.61
CA PRO A 85 5.29 -7.66 12.93
C PRO A 85 3.80 -7.53 13.29
N PHE A 86 3.01 -8.56 13.00
CA PHE A 86 1.58 -8.59 13.26
C PHE A 86 1.22 -8.28 14.73
N GLU A 87 2.07 -8.71 15.64
CA GLU A 87 1.90 -8.47 17.09
C GLU A 87 1.93 -6.98 17.48
N ALA A 88 2.39 -6.10 16.59
CA ALA A 88 2.34 -4.65 16.81
C ALA A 88 0.95 -4.04 16.52
N PHE A 89 0.08 -4.79 15.87
CA PHE A 89 -1.27 -4.33 15.55
C PHE A 89 -2.28 -4.74 16.65
N PRO A 90 -3.34 -3.95 16.86
CA PRO A 90 -4.40 -4.34 17.78
C PRO A 90 -5.10 -5.60 17.27
N GLU A 91 -5.54 -6.45 18.18
CA GLU A 91 -6.25 -7.70 17.86
C GLU A 91 -7.51 -7.46 17.03
N ARG A 92 -8.18 -6.34 17.28
CA ARG A 92 -9.39 -5.92 16.57
C ARG A 92 -9.33 -4.44 16.19
N PHE A 93 -9.82 -4.14 15.01
CA PHE A 93 -9.98 -2.79 14.51
C PHE A 93 -11.42 -2.59 14.00
N ASN A 94 -12.10 -1.56 14.48
CA ASN A 94 -13.51 -1.26 14.14
C ASN A 94 -14.44 -2.49 14.25
N GLY A 95 -14.26 -3.31 15.28
CA GLY A 95 -15.07 -4.49 15.52
C GLY A 95 -14.71 -5.74 14.71
N GLN A 96 -13.79 -5.65 13.77
CA GLN A 96 -13.27 -6.77 12.96
C GLN A 96 -11.94 -7.28 13.51
N GLU A 97 -11.65 -8.56 13.36
CA GLU A 97 -10.34 -9.11 13.68
C GLU A 97 -9.30 -8.57 12.67
N THR A 98 -8.18 -8.06 13.17
CA THR A 98 -7.15 -7.44 12.33
C THR A 98 -6.57 -8.42 11.30
N LYS A 99 -6.45 -9.71 11.64
CA LYS A 99 -6.02 -10.75 10.70
C LYS A 99 -6.88 -10.83 9.44
N ASP A 100 -8.17 -10.47 9.56
CA ASP A 100 -9.16 -10.56 8.50
C ASP A 100 -9.15 -9.36 7.55
N LEU A 101 -8.41 -8.33 7.90
CA LEU A 101 -8.29 -7.10 7.10
C LEU A 101 -7.26 -7.20 5.97
N PHE A 102 -6.60 -8.34 5.81
CA PHE A 102 -5.69 -8.61 4.71
C PHE A 102 -6.47 -8.92 3.40
N PRO A 103 -6.01 -8.40 2.25
CA PRO A 103 -4.83 -7.57 2.01
C PRO A 103 -5.10 -6.05 2.10
N GLU A 104 -6.29 -5.62 2.43
CA GLU A 104 -6.69 -4.21 2.34
C GLU A 104 -6.01 -3.31 3.39
N ALA A 105 -5.82 -3.81 4.62
CA ALA A 105 -5.18 -3.01 5.67
C ALA A 105 -3.71 -2.69 5.36
N PRO A 106 -2.84 -3.66 5.01
CA PRO A 106 -1.46 -3.36 4.65
C PRO A 106 -1.37 -2.40 3.45
N ARG A 107 -2.21 -2.55 2.42
CA ARG A 107 -2.26 -1.63 1.28
C ARG A 107 -2.60 -0.20 1.72
N ARG A 108 -3.64 -0.02 2.53
CA ARG A 108 -4.04 1.30 3.02
C ARG A 108 -2.97 1.94 3.90
N ILE A 109 -2.30 1.15 4.72
CA ILE A 109 -1.18 1.63 5.55
C ILE A 109 -0.03 2.09 4.65
N ALA A 110 0.33 1.32 3.64
CA ALA A 110 1.38 1.68 2.70
C ALA A 110 1.07 3.00 1.97
N TYR A 111 -0.14 3.16 1.44
CA TYR A 111 -0.58 4.41 0.81
C TYR A 111 -0.57 5.59 1.77
N TYR A 112 -1.08 5.40 2.97
CA TYR A 112 -1.07 6.45 3.98
C TYR A 112 0.35 6.90 4.32
N LEU A 113 1.27 5.96 4.54
CA LEU A 113 2.66 6.26 4.86
C LEU A 113 3.37 6.96 3.69
N LEU A 114 3.05 6.58 2.45
CA LEU A 114 3.58 7.23 1.25
C LEU A 114 3.11 8.68 1.15
N ASP A 115 1.81 8.93 1.34
CA ASP A 115 1.23 10.27 1.37
C ASP A 115 1.83 11.11 2.51
N TYR A 116 1.94 10.52 3.70
CA TYR A 116 2.56 11.17 4.84
C TYR A 116 4.01 11.56 4.54
N LEU A 117 4.79 10.63 3.99
CA LEU A 117 6.18 10.88 3.59
C LEU A 117 6.26 12.02 2.56
N ALA A 118 5.43 11.98 1.53
CA ALA A 118 5.41 13.00 0.48
C ALA A 118 5.10 14.39 1.05
N LYS A 119 4.12 14.49 1.95
CA LYS A 119 3.70 15.76 2.56
C LYS A 119 4.68 16.33 3.57
N HIS A 120 5.33 15.47 4.34
CA HIS A 120 6.15 15.93 5.48
C HIS A 120 7.64 15.97 5.19
N TYR A 121 8.12 15.19 4.24
CA TYR A 121 9.55 15.02 3.99
C TYR A 121 9.98 15.35 2.57
N VAL A 122 9.07 15.67 1.65
CA VAL A 122 9.43 16.01 0.26
C VAL A 122 8.95 17.41 -0.08
N GLU A 123 9.86 18.24 -0.56
CA GLU A 123 9.55 19.57 -1.09
C GLU A 123 9.95 19.60 -2.57
N ASP A 124 9.01 19.96 -3.43
CA ASP A 124 9.26 20.16 -4.87
C ASP A 124 9.72 21.61 -5.10
N GLN A 125 10.93 21.77 -5.58
CA GLN A 125 11.55 23.06 -5.87
C GLN A 125 12.08 23.05 -7.30
N ASP A 126 11.32 23.64 -8.23
CA ASP A 126 11.67 23.76 -9.66
C ASP A 126 12.44 22.55 -10.23
N ASP A 127 13.78 22.61 -10.24
CA ASP A 127 14.65 21.57 -10.83
C ASP A 127 15.13 20.51 -9.83
N ILE A 128 14.76 20.63 -8.54
CA ILE A 128 15.21 19.71 -7.50
C ILE A 128 14.06 19.21 -6.64
N LEU A 129 14.21 18.00 -6.12
CA LEU A 129 13.46 17.49 -4.99
C LEU A 129 14.30 17.59 -3.73
N LEU A 130 13.75 18.24 -2.70
CA LEU A 130 14.37 18.35 -1.41
C LEU A 130 13.73 17.38 -0.45
N PHE A 131 14.49 16.43 0.07
CA PHE A 131 14.03 15.44 1.02
C PHE A 131 14.54 15.77 2.42
N ASP A 132 13.63 15.68 3.41
CA ASP A 132 13.92 15.92 4.84
C ASP A 132 14.68 17.23 5.11
N LYS A 133 14.43 18.25 4.28
CA LYS A 133 15.11 19.56 4.32
C LYS A 133 16.66 19.49 4.22
N LYS A 134 17.20 18.34 3.87
CA LYS A 134 18.67 18.09 3.84
C LYS A 134 19.16 17.55 2.49
N TYR A 135 18.44 16.63 1.90
CA TYR A 135 18.93 15.87 0.77
C TYR A 135 18.34 16.42 -0.53
N LYS A 136 19.19 16.98 -1.38
CA LYS A 136 18.81 17.56 -2.67
C LYS A 136 19.07 16.55 -3.78
N ILE A 137 18.07 16.27 -4.59
CA ILE A 137 18.20 15.42 -5.78
C ILE A 137 17.68 16.22 -6.99
N SER A 138 18.51 16.37 -8.02
CA SER A 138 18.08 16.97 -9.28
C SER A 138 17.05 16.06 -9.97
N LYS A 139 15.94 16.64 -10.43
CA LYS A 139 14.89 15.92 -11.18
C LYS A 139 15.47 15.31 -12.46
N GLU A 140 16.34 16.02 -13.16
CA GLU A 140 17.04 15.51 -14.35
C GLU A 140 17.87 14.26 -14.02
N LYS A 141 18.68 14.33 -12.95
CA LYS A 141 19.47 13.19 -12.50
C LYS A 141 18.62 12.01 -12.10
N LEU A 142 17.49 12.26 -11.43
CA LEU A 142 16.55 11.25 -11.04
C LEU A 142 15.89 10.59 -12.26
N ALA A 143 15.36 11.39 -13.19
CA ALA A 143 14.75 10.88 -14.40
C ALA A 143 15.74 10.03 -15.22
N LYS A 144 16.99 10.49 -15.36
CA LYS A 144 18.04 9.70 -16.04
C LYS A 144 18.32 8.38 -15.31
N ALA A 145 18.39 8.40 -13.98
CA ALA A 145 18.69 7.20 -13.21
C ALA A 145 17.56 6.17 -13.24
N LEU A 146 16.31 6.61 -13.30
CA LEU A 146 15.12 5.77 -13.40
C LEU A 146 14.75 5.43 -14.85
N SER A 147 15.47 5.99 -15.84
CA SER A 147 15.18 5.82 -17.29
C SER A 147 13.75 6.24 -17.67
N LYS A 148 13.21 7.21 -16.96
CA LYS A 148 11.87 7.76 -17.15
C LYS A 148 11.93 9.24 -17.55
N ASP A 149 10.94 9.70 -18.32
CA ASP A 149 10.77 11.13 -18.63
C ASP A 149 10.37 11.89 -17.34
N LEU A 150 10.85 13.11 -17.17
CA LEU A 150 10.46 13.99 -16.07
C LEU A 150 8.94 14.17 -15.95
N ARG A 151 8.21 14.13 -17.07
CA ARG A 151 6.77 14.21 -17.11
C ARG A 151 6.08 13.06 -16.38
N ASP A 152 6.70 11.88 -16.34
CA ASP A 152 6.18 10.72 -15.61
C ASP A 152 6.19 10.92 -14.08
N PHE A 153 6.93 11.93 -13.60
CA PHE A 153 6.98 12.26 -12.17
C PHE A 153 6.06 13.43 -11.78
N THR A 154 5.56 14.18 -12.76
CA THR A 154 4.80 15.41 -12.52
C THR A 154 3.35 15.34 -12.99
N THR A 155 3.02 14.41 -13.87
CA THR A 155 1.66 14.17 -14.31
C THR A 155 1.06 13.02 -13.55
N ALA A 156 0.18 13.35 -12.60
CA ALA A 156 -0.94 12.47 -12.33
C ALA A 156 -1.62 12.28 -13.69
N ASP A 157 -1.58 11.07 -14.22
CA ASP A 157 -2.27 10.76 -15.46
C ASP A 157 -3.73 11.15 -15.30
N GLN A 158 -4.13 12.16 -16.09
CA GLN A 158 -5.52 12.60 -16.21
C GLN A 158 -6.32 11.59 -17.07
N ASP A 159 -5.98 10.34 -17.03
CA ASP A 159 -6.95 9.31 -17.35
C ASP A 159 -7.88 9.21 -16.14
N GLU A 160 -8.92 10.05 -16.17
CA GLU A 160 -10.17 9.83 -15.46
C GLU A 160 -10.77 8.47 -15.89
N LYS A 161 -10.12 7.39 -15.55
CA LYS A 161 -10.83 6.15 -15.31
C LYS A 161 -11.64 6.42 -14.08
N LEU A 162 -12.92 6.74 -14.30
CA LEU A 162 -13.96 6.84 -13.29
C LEU A 162 -13.69 5.80 -12.21
N VAL A 163 -13.09 6.23 -11.11
CA VAL A 163 -12.93 5.40 -9.93
C VAL A 163 -14.34 5.12 -9.49
N LYS A 164 -14.81 3.90 -9.71
CA LYS A 164 -16.14 3.48 -9.27
C LYS A 164 -16.16 3.60 -7.76
N VAL A 165 -16.79 4.66 -7.27
CA VAL A 165 -16.95 4.85 -5.83
C VAL A 165 -17.98 3.82 -5.37
N PRO A 166 -17.63 2.91 -4.46
CA PRO A 166 -18.58 1.94 -3.96
C PRO A 166 -19.69 2.64 -3.20
N LEU A 167 -20.94 2.33 -3.52
CA LEU A 167 -22.11 2.83 -2.80
C LEU A 167 -22.38 1.94 -1.59
N LEU A 168 -22.58 2.56 -0.42
CA LEU A 168 -22.90 1.87 0.82
C LEU A 168 -24.37 2.06 1.17
N CYS A 169 -25.06 0.99 1.46
CA CYS A 169 -26.39 1.05 2.09
C CYS A 169 -26.25 1.20 3.61
N ARG A 170 -26.67 2.36 4.14
CA ARG A 170 -26.62 2.59 5.60
C ARG A 170 -27.60 1.73 6.39
N SER A 171 -28.64 1.23 5.75
CA SER A 171 -29.65 0.43 6.42
C SER A 171 -29.22 -1.03 6.67
N CYS A 172 -28.46 -1.64 5.74
CA CYS A 172 -28.10 -3.06 5.84
C CYS A 172 -26.60 -3.34 5.62
N GLY A 173 -25.78 -2.32 5.36
CA GLY A 173 -24.34 -2.47 5.16
C GLY A 173 -23.94 -3.06 3.80
N TYR A 174 -24.88 -3.26 2.86
CA TYR A 174 -24.57 -3.73 1.52
C TYR A 174 -23.68 -2.72 0.77
N ILE A 175 -22.65 -3.22 0.10
CA ILE A 175 -21.72 -2.41 -0.70
C ILE A 175 -21.88 -2.80 -2.17
N ASP A 176 -22.33 -1.85 -3.01
CA ASP A 176 -22.36 -2.03 -4.45
C ASP A 176 -21.04 -1.56 -5.09
N LYS A 177 -20.33 -2.49 -5.73
CA LYS A 177 -19.06 -2.25 -6.41
C LYS A 177 -19.22 -2.00 -7.92
N THR A 178 -20.45 -2.01 -8.43
CA THR A 178 -20.72 -2.09 -9.89
C THR A 178 -21.32 -0.82 -10.49
N THR A 179 -21.50 0.25 -9.72
CA THR A 179 -22.25 1.41 -10.18
C THR A 179 -21.64 2.12 -11.38
N GLU A 180 -22.39 2.06 -12.48
CA GLU A 180 -22.27 3.02 -13.58
C GLU A 180 -23.00 4.32 -13.20
N PRO A 181 -22.47 5.50 -13.56
CA PRO A 181 -23.15 6.76 -13.28
C PRO A 181 -24.56 6.75 -13.92
N GLY A 182 -25.59 6.96 -13.11
CA GLY A 182 -26.98 7.10 -13.56
C GLY A 182 -27.93 5.95 -13.25
N LYS A 183 -27.50 4.89 -12.56
CA LYS A 183 -28.42 3.86 -12.05
C LYS A 183 -29.01 4.24 -10.68
N THR A 184 -30.24 3.80 -10.46
CA THR A 184 -31.01 4.03 -9.23
C THR A 184 -30.21 3.61 -8.00
N ASN A 185 -30.01 4.56 -7.07
CA ASN A 185 -29.33 4.35 -5.79
C ASN A 185 -30.20 3.56 -4.79
N ILE A 186 -30.78 2.45 -5.22
CA ILE A 186 -31.63 1.60 -4.37
C ILE A 186 -30.88 0.30 -4.08
N CYS A 187 -30.75 -0.02 -2.80
CA CYS A 187 -30.11 -1.24 -2.34
C CYS A 187 -30.89 -2.48 -2.78
N PRO A 188 -30.28 -3.45 -3.45
CA PRO A 188 -30.97 -4.67 -3.92
C PRO A 188 -31.31 -5.64 -2.75
N VAL A 189 -30.78 -5.40 -1.55
CA VAL A 189 -30.99 -6.26 -0.39
C VAL A 189 -32.15 -5.81 0.46
N CYS A 190 -32.27 -4.49 0.72
CA CYS A 190 -33.26 -3.99 1.66
C CYS A 190 -34.11 -2.82 1.10
N ASN A 191 -33.98 -2.49 -0.18
CA ASN A 191 -34.58 -1.34 -0.84
C ASN A 191 -34.26 0.02 -0.19
N GLY A 192 -33.26 0.09 0.69
CA GLY A 192 -32.75 1.35 1.25
C GLY A 192 -31.95 2.15 0.21
N ILE A 193 -31.62 3.38 0.57
CA ILE A 193 -30.84 4.26 -0.32
C ILE A 193 -29.37 3.86 -0.24
N LEU A 194 -28.73 3.70 -1.39
CA LEU A 194 -27.28 3.61 -1.54
C LEU A 194 -26.70 5.01 -1.60
N GLU A 195 -25.79 5.32 -0.69
CA GLU A 195 -25.11 6.61 -0.66
C GLU A 195 -23.65 6.42 -1.07
N GLU A 196 -23.14 7.38 -1.86
CA GLU A 196 -21.71 7.46 -2.11
C GLU A 196 -20.99 7.60 -0.77
N GLN A 197 -20.04 6.73 -0.49
CA GLN A 197 -19.10 7.04 0.55
C GLN A 197 -18.34 8.28 0.07
N HIS A 198 -18.60 9.42 0.68
CA HIS A 198 -17.67 10.54 0.62
C HIS A 198 -16.38 10.11 1.33
N VAL A 199 -15.62 9.25 0.68
CA VAL A 199 -14.18 9.32 0.80
C VAL A 199 -13.91 10.75 0.35
N HIS A 200 -13.48 11.62 1.24
CA HIS A 200 -12.95 12.91 0.85
C HIS A 200 -12.17 12.65 -0.43
N GLN A 201 -12.57 13.30 -1.53
CA GLN A 201 -11.82 13.27 -2.77
C GLN A 201 -10.44 13.83 -2.46
N GLN A 202 -9.58 12.97 -1.96
CA GLN A 202 -8.17 13.16 -2.13
C GLN A 202 -7.98 13.08 -3.64
N LYS A 203 -7.50 14.16 -4.23
CA LYS A 203 -7.02 14.18 -5.62
C LYS A 203 -6.35 12.84 -5.88
N PRO A 204 -6.56 12.22 -7.06
CA PRO A 204 -5.85 11.00 -7.39
C PRO A 204 -4.39 11.25 -7.07
N GLU A 205 -3.86 10.46 -6.14
CA GLU A 205 -2.47 10.55 -5.76
C GLU A 205 -1.66 10.37 -7.03
N PRO A 206 -0.60 11.17 -7.25
CA PRO A 206 0.31 10.87 -8.33
C PRO A 206 0.71 9.42 -8.14
N GLU A 207 0.56 8.59 -9.18
CA GLU A 207 1.22 7.31 -9.24
C GLU A 207 2.73 7.60 -9.14
N MET A 208 3.18 7.86 -7.93
CA MET A 208 4.56 7.56 -7.64
C MET A 208 4.69 6.09 -7.93
N ALA A 209 5.52 5.76 -8.90
CA ALA A 209 5.77 4.40 -9.30
C ALA A 209 5.71 3.54 -8.04
N VAL A 210 4.61 2.80 -7.92
CA VAL A 210 4.44 1.85 -6.84
C VAL A 210 5.72 1.08 -6.89
N LEU A 211 6.44 1.17 -5.84
CA LEU A 211 7.66 0.42 -5.69
C LEU A 211 7.18 -1.00 -5.45
N ASP A 212 6.94 -1.74 -6.56
CA ASP A 212 6.69 -3.18 -6.52
C ASP A 212 7.88 -3.92 -5.95
#